data_244cdb5d57c4b7eba473ee4bcef84317
#
_entry.id   244cdb5d57c4b7eba473ee4bcef84317
#
_cell.length_a   1.000
_cell.length_b   1.000
_cell.length_c   1.000
_cell.angle_alpha   90.00
_cell.angle_beta   90.00
_cell.angle_gamma   90.00
#
_symmetry.space_group_name_H-M   'P 1'
#
loop_
_entity.id
_entity.type
_entity.pdbx_description
1 polymer ?
#
loop_
_entity_poly.entity_id
_entity_poly.type
_entity_poly.pdbx_seq_one_letter_code
_entity_poly.pdbx_strand_id
1 'polypeptide(L)'
;SDAAARVCGENPQHHQHDLRTAIERGEFPSWTLKVQVMPEADAASYRIDPFDVTKIWPYRDYPLIPVGRLVLDRNPDNFFAEVEQAAFDPGHFVPGVGPSPDKMLQGRLFAYGDAHRYRLGVNHTRLPINSPRGVSAGATNHGRDGAMRFDANGGRAKNYEPNSFDGPAQSGEPLYAGLESQGVSGSFAPARYPEDDDFAQAGALY
;
A
#
# COMPACT_ATOMS: atom_id res chain seq x y z
N SER A 1 -24.70 15.97 -2.20
CA SER A 1 -25.93 16.60 -2.67
C SER A 1 -27.13 15.72 -2.36
N ASP A 2 -28.34 16.29 -2.28
CA ASP A 2 -29.58 15.55 -2.02
C ASP A 2 -29.83 14.46 -3.05
N ALA A 3 -29.40 14.69 -4.30
CA ALA A 3 -29.48 13.69 -5.36
C ALA A 3 -28.59 12.47 -5.05
N ALA A 4 -27.39 12.66 -4.56
CA ALA A 4 -26.50 11.56 -4.17
C ALA A 4 -27.06 10.78 -2.96
N ALA A 5 -27.59 11.49 -1.97
CA ALA A 5 -28.24 10.85 -0.82
C ALA A 5 -29.45 9.99 -1.24
N ARG A 6 -30.24 10.46 -2.17
CA ARG A 6 -31.38 9.73 -2.71
C ARG A 6 -30.95 8.46 -3.44
N VAL A 7 -29.95 8.55 -4.34
CA VAL A 7 -29.40 7.37 -5.04
C VAL A 7 -28.82 6.36 -4.06
N CYS A 8 -28.08 6.80 -3.03
CA CYS A 8 -27.60 5.93 -1.96
C CYS A 8 -28.74 5.25 -1.19
N GLY A 9 -29.86 5.95 -0.96
CA GLY A 9 -31.04 5.39 -0.30
C GLY A 9 -31.74 4.33 -1.14
N GLU A 10 -31.77 4.51 -2.45
CA GLU A 10 -32.37 3.55 -3.40
C GLU A 10 -31.45 2.32 -3.64
N ASN A 11 -30.14 2.56 -3.73
CA ASN A 11 -29.14 1.52 -3.92
C ASN A 11 -27.83 1.85 -3.17
N PRO A 12 -27.61 1.30 -1.97
CA PRO A 12 -26.38 1.52 -1.21
C PRO A 12 -25.10 1.11 -1.94
N GLN A 13 -25.21 0.21 -2.92
CA GLN A 13 -24.10 -0.31 -3.72
C GLN A 13 -23.94 0.41 -5.08
N HIS A 14 -24.57 1.57 -5.28
CA HIS A 14 -24.64 2.21 -6.59
C HIS A 14 -23.27 2.54 -7.18
N HIS A 15 -22.28 2.95 -6.39
CA HIS A 15 -20.94 3.24 -6.89
C HIS A 15 -20.25 1.99 -7.45
N GLN A 16 -20.34 0.88 -6.74
CA GLN A 16 -19.78 -0.39 -7.21
C GLN A 16 -20.49 -0.89 -8.45
N HIS A 17 -21.82 -0.78 -8.47
CA HIS A 17 -22.64 -1.14 -9.63
C HIS A 17 -22.32 -0.28 -10.86
N ASP A 18 -22.15 1.03 -10.68
CA ASP A 18 -21.80 1.96 -11.75
C ASP A 18 -20.44 1.63 -12.37
N LEU A 19 -19.40 1.47 -11.54
CA LEU A 19 -18.04 1.10 -11.99
C LEU A 19 -18.04 -0.23 -12.76
N ARG A 20 -18.71 -1.25 -12.22
CA ARG A 20 -18.79 -2.56 -12.85
C ARG A 20 -19.48 -2.47 -14.22
N THR A 21 -20.62 -1.81 -14.28
CA THR A 21 -21.42 -1.68 -15.49
C THR A 21 -20.71 -0.83 -16.55
N ALA A 22 -20.01 0.22 -16.15
CA ALA A 22 -19.20 1.02 -17.06
C ALA A 22 -18.12 0.18 -17.75
N ILE A 23 -17.40 -0.66 -17.00
CA ILE A 23 -16.39 -1.57 -17.55
C ILE A 23 -17.02 -2.59 -18.51
N GLU A 24 -18.19 -3.15 -18.16
CA GLU A 24 -18.92 -4.09 -19.01
C GLU A 24 -19.38 -3.46 -20.34
N ARG A 25 -19.67 -2.16 -20.34
CA ARG A 25 -20.02 -1.39 -21.56
C ARG A 25 -18.79 -0.92 -22.36
N GLY A 26 -17.58 -1.15 -21.87
CA GLY A 26 -16.35 -0.64 -22.49
C GLY A 26 -16.07 0.84 -22.19
N GLU A 27 -16.80 1.45 -21.29
CA GLU A 27 -16.60 2.82 -20.80
C GLU A 27 -15.61 2.81 -19.64
N PHE A 28 -14.32 2.67 -19.93
CA PHE A 28 -13.30 2.38 -18.94
C PHE A 28 -13.01 3.58 -18.02
N PRO A 29 -13.43 3.54 -16.74
CA PRO A 29 -13.10 4.59 -15.77
C PRO A 29 -11.59 4.73 -15.62
N SER A 30 -11.12 5.98 -15.54
CA SER A 30 -9.69 6.22 -15.46
C SER A 30 -9.35 7.47 -14.67
N TRP A 31 -8.16 7.44 -14.05
CA TRP A 31 -7.63 8.55 -13.26
C TRP A 31 -6.19 8.85 -13.66
N THR A 32 -5.82 10.12 -13.60
CA THR A 32 -4.41 10.51 -13.74
C THR A 32 -3.71 10.37 -12.40
N LEU A 33 -2.67 9.54 -12.35
CA LEU A 33 -1.78 9.47 -11.21
C LEU A 33 -0.83 10.67 -11.22
N LYS A 34 -0.80 11.39 -10.13
CA LYS A 34 0.09 12.54 -9.93
C LYS A 34 0.89 12.35 -8.65
N VAL A 35 2.08 12.90 -8.61
CA VAL A 35 2.95 12.92 -7.42
C VAL A 35 3.33 14.34 -7.06
N GLN A 36 3.62 14.57 -5.79
CA GLN A 36 4.31 15.77 -5.30
C GLN A 36 5.68 15.35 -4.84
N VAL A 37 6.69 16.14 -5.08
CA VAL A 37 8.08 15.86 -4.72
C VAL A 37 8.58 16.96 -3.80
N MET A 38 9.01 16.59 -2.61
CA MET A 38 9.69 17.45 -1.66
C MET A 38 11.14 17.02 -1.54
N PRO A 39 12.13 17.90 -1.73
CA PRO A 39 13.51 17.58 -1.44
C PRO A 39 13.68 17.20 0.04
N GLU A 40 14.52 16.21 0.33
CA GLU A 40 14.74 15.74 1.69
C GLU A 40 15.21 16.87 2.62
N ALA A 41 16.05 17.79 2.11
CA ALA A 41 16.52 18.94 2.85
C ALA A 41 15.41 19.89 3.33
N ASP A 42 14.29 19.92 2.62
CA ASP A 42 13.16 20.78 2.98
C ASP A 42 12.29 20.16 4.08
N ALA A 43 12.28 18.83 4.17
CA ALA A 43 11.36 18.09 5.04
C ALA A 43 11.46 18.50 6.51
N ALA A 44 12.67 18.69 7.02
CA ALA A 44 12.92 19.03 8.43
C ALA A 44 12.47 20.45 8.82
N SER A 45 12.37 21.35 7.85
CA SER A 45 12.04 22.76 8.08
C SER A 45 10.67 23.17 7.53
N TYR A 46 9.96 22.21 6.89
CA TYR A 46 8.66 22.51 6.33
C TYR A 46 7.63 22.79 7.44
N ARG A 47 6.79 23.79 7.23
CA ARG A 47 5.81 24.28 8.22
C ARG A 47 4.76 23.25 8.67
N ILE A 48 4.50 22.24 7.84
CA ILE A 48 3.63 21.11 8.14
C ILE A 48 4.53 19.88 8.22
N ASP A 49 4.32 18.99 9.18
CA ASP A 49 5.05 17.72 9.20
C ASP A 49 4.75 16.94 7.90
N PRO A 50 5.73 16.79 6.98
CA PRO A 50 5.48 16.14 5.69
C PRO A 50 5.20 14.65 5.82
N PHE A 51 5.48 14.06 6.98
CA PHE A 51 5.27 12.65 7.29
C PHE A 51 3.98 12.38 8.07
N ASP A 52 3.20 13.43 8.40
CA ASP A 52 1.88 13.25 8.99
C ASP A 52 0.87 12.92 7.89
N VAL A 53 0.46 11.65 7.81
CA VAL A 53 -0.50 11.14 6.80
C VAL A 53 -1.88 11.78 6.91
N THR A 54 -2.19 12.47 8.00
CA THR A 54 -3.46 13.22 8.17
C THR A 54 -3.43 14.59 7.53
N LYS A 55 -2.29 15.03 6.99
CA LYS A 55 -2.08 16.31 6.36
C LYS A 55 -1.86 16.18 4.86
N ILE A 56 -2.09 17.27 4.16
CA ILE A 56 -1.80 17.37 2.72
C ILE A 56 -0.73 18.43 2.49
N TRP A 57 0.01 18.29 1.41
CA TRP A 57 0.93 19.32 0.96
C TRP A 57 0.18 20.27 0.00
N PRO A 58 0.06 21.57 0.30
CA PRO A 58 -0.58 22.51 -0.58
C PRO A 58 0.07 22.53 -1.98
N TYR A 59 -0.73 22.56 -3.02
CA TYR A 59 -0.25 22.56 -4.42
C TYR A 59 0.61 23.77 -4.77
N ARG A 60 0.43 24.89 -4.06
CA ARG A 60 1.25 26.08 -4.21
C ARG A 60 2.69 25.88 -3.78
N ASP A 61 2.94 24.97 -2.80
CA ASP A 61 4.25 24.72 -2.22
C ASP A 61 4.96 23.60 -3.02
N TYR A 62 4.25 22.53 -3.29
CA TYR A 62 4.74 21.39 -4.10
C TYR A 62 3.68 21.03 -5.16
N PRO A 63 3.88 21.49 -6.41
CA PRO A 63 2.91 21.24 -7.47
C PRO A 63 2.74 19.77 -7.83
N LEU A 64 1.55 19.41 -8.30
CA LEU A 64 1.24 18.08 -8.79
C LEU A 64 1.94 17.80 -10.13
N ILE A 65 2.69 16.71 -10.20
CA ILE A 65 3.38 16.24 -11.40
C ILE A 65 2.66 14.99 -11.92
N PRO A 66 2.09 14.99 -13.13
CA PRO A 66 1.46 13.81 -13.69
C PRO A 66 2.52 12.77 -14.06
N VAL A 67 2.35 11.53 -13.60
CA VAL A 67 3.32 10.44 -13.80
C VAL A 67 2.70 9.19 -14.43
N GLY A 68 1.38 9.10 -14.49
CA GLY A 68 0.74 7.93 -15.05
C GLY A 68 -0.78 8.04 -15.14
N ARG A 69 -1.40 6.98 -15.63
CA ARG A 69 -2.84 6.82 -15.72
C ARG A 69 -3.25 5.45 -15.20
N LEU A 70 -4.21 5.43 -14.29
CA LEU A 70 -4.90 4.21 -13.86
C LEU A 70 -6.15 4.04 -14.71
N VAL A 71 -6.35 2.87 -15.30
CA VAL A 71 -7.53 2.53 -16.09
C VAL A 71 -8.12 1.25 -15.57
N LEU A 72 -9.42 1.22 -15.34
CA LEU A 72 -10.17 0.02 -15.00
C LEU A 72 -10.78 -0.54 -16.29
N ASP A 73 -10.18 -1.57 -16.85
CA ASP A 73 -10.51 -2.11 -18.18
C ASP A 73 -11.07 -3.54 -18.14
N ARG A 74 -11.13 -4.15 -16.96
CA ARG A 74 -11.65 -5.52 -16.79
C ARG A 74 -12.24 -5.72 -15.40
N ASN A 75 -13.42 -6.33 -15.36
CA ASN A 75 -13.98 -6.85 -14.13
C ASN A 75 -13.34 -8.19 -13.75
N PRO A 76 -13.26 -8.55 -12.46
CA PRO A 76 -12.83 -9.88 -12.05
C PRO A 76 -13.87 -10.94 -12.48
N ASP A 77 -13.40 -12.11 -12.88
CA ASP A 77 -14.25 -13.26 -13.18
C ASP A 77 -14.73 -13.95 -11.90
N ASN A 78 -13.83 -14.02 -10.91
CA ASN A 78 -14.12 -14.56 -9.59
C ASN A 78 -13.72 -13.57 -8.52
N PHE A 79 -14.68 -12.82 -8.00
CA PHE A 79 -14.46 -11.78 -7.00
C PHE A 79 -13.78 -12.31 -5.74
N PHE A 80 -14.16 -13.49 -5.26
CA PHE A 80 -13.53 -14.08 -4.07
C PHE A 80 -12.04 -14.36 -4.30
N ALA A 81 -11.70 -15.05 -5.38
CA ALA A 81 -10.32 -15.44 -5.67
C ALA A 81 -9.43 -14.28 -6.07
N GLU A 82 -9.97 -13.30 -6.82
CA GLU A 82 -9.19 -12.24 -7.44
C GLU A 82 -9.17 -10.92 -6.66
N VAL A 83 -10.13 -10.72 -5.76
CA VAL A 83 -10.27 -9.47 -5.02
C VAL A 83 -10.31 -9.70 -3.51
N GLU A 84 -11.21 -10.55 -3.02
CA GLU A 84 -11.46 -10.70 -1.58
C GLU A 84 -10.27 -11.32 -0.84
N GLN A 85 -9.53 -12.22 -1.50
CA GLN A 85 -8.31 -12.83 -0.96
C GLN A 85 -7.04 -11.99 -1.17
N ALA A 86 -7.13 -10.84 -1.81
CA ALA A 86 -5.98 -9.95 -1.96
C ALA A 86 -5.51 -9.43 -0.60
N ALA A 87 -4.21 -9.44 -0.39
CA ALA A 87 -3.56 -9.09 0.87
C ALA A 87 -2.53 -7.98 0.64
N PHE A 88 -3.03 -6.76 0.39
CA PHE A 88 -2.17 -5.59 0.30
C PHE A 88 -1.56 -5.26 1.66
N ASP A 89 -0.26 -5.03 1.69
CA ASP A 89 0.48 -4.75 2.90
C ASP A 89 1.40 -3.54 2.67
N PRO A 90 1.32 -2.49 3.52
CA PRO A 90 2.18 -1.31 3.39
C PRO A 90 3.67 -1.62 3.62
N GLY A 91 4.02 -2.82 4.09
CA GLY A 91 5.38 -3.31 4.19
C GLY A 91 5.96 -3.90 2.89
N HIS A 92 5.16 -4.07 1.85
CA HIS A 92 5.62 -4.60 0.56
C HIS A 92 6.22 -3.51 -0.33
N PHE A 93 7.42 -3.09 0.02
CA PHE A 93 8.19 -2.10 -0.74
C PHE A 93 8.93 -2.73 -1.92
N VAL A 94 9.21 -1.89 -2.91
CA VAL A 94 10.15 -2.21 -3.99
C VAL A 94 11.50 -1.55 -3.69
N PRO A 95 12.63 -2.03 -4.25
CA PRO A 95 13.92 -1.38 -4.08
C PRO A 95 13.87 0.12 -4.41
N GLY A 96 14.41 0.95 -3.53
CA GLY A 96 14.39 2.40 -3.66
C GLY A 96 13.16 3.11 -3.03
N VAL A 97 12.19 2.35 -2.54
CA VAL A 97 11.04 2.89 -1.78
C VAL A 97 11.06 2.31 -0.38
N GLY A 98 10.97 3.15 0.64
CA GLY A 98 10.96 2.74 2.04
C GLY A 98 9.84 3.39 2.83
N PRO A 99 9.62 2.93 4.06
CA PRO A 99 8.61 3.52 4.93
C PRO A 99 9.03 4.91 5.41
N SER A 100 8.10 5.85 5.39
CA SER A 100 8.30 7.14 6.05
C SER A 100 8.25 7.00 7.58
N PRO A 101 8.75 7.99 8.35
CA PRO A 101 8.64 7.99 9.81
C PRO A 101 7.23 8.31 10.33
N ASP A 102 6.23 8.43 9.47
CA ASP A 102 4.84 8.63 9.88
C ASP A 102 4.41 7.57 10.89
N LYS A 103 3.90 8.02 12.03
CA LYS A 103 3.54 7.14 13.15
C LYS A 103 2.42 6.16 12.81
N MET A 104 1.46 6.60 11.98
CA MET A 104 0.39 5.73 11.53
C MET A 104 0.93 4.65 10.59
N LEU A 105 1.81 5.00 9.64
CA LEU A 105 2.46 4.03 8.77
C LEU A 105 3.25 3.01 9.57
N GLN A 106 4.04 3.46 10.55
CA GLN A 106 4.83 2.55 11.39
C GLN A 106 3.94 1.53 12.12
N GLY A 107 2.78 1.94 12.65
CA GLY A 107 1.79 1.03 13.21
C GLY A 107 1.18 0.08 12.17
N ARG A 108 0.92 0.56 10.97
CA ARG A 108 0.36 -0.23 9.86
C ARG A 108 1.31 -1.31 9.35
N LEU A 109 2.62 -1.12 9.43
CA LEU A 109 3.61 -2.15 9.06
C LEU A 109 3.45 -3.45 9.88
N PHE A 110 2.97 -3.35 11.10
CA PHE A 110 2.68 -4.52 11.95
C PHE A 110 1.24 -5.04 11.76
N ALA A 111 0.28 -4.12 11.71
CA ALA A 111 -1.14 -4.45 11.74
C ALA A 111 -1.61 -5.26 10.51
N TYR A 112 -1.13 -4.93 9.32
CA TYR A 112 -1.59 -5.60 8.09
C TYR A 112 -1.08 -7.02 7.98
N GLY A 113 0.19 -7.28 8.27
CA GLY A 113 0.74 -8.63 8.26
C GLY A 113 0.03 -9.54 9.26
N ASP A 114 -0.29 -9.02 10.45
CA ASP A 114 -1.04 -9.76 11.47
C ASP A 114 -2.49 -10.02 11.02
N ALA A 115 -3.18 -9.01 10.55
CA ALA A 115 -4.55 -9.12 10.07
C ALA A 115 -4.70 -10.14 8.92
N HIS A 116 -3.74 -10.17 7.99
CA HIS A 116 -3.77 -11.11 6.88
C HIS A 116 -3.52 -12.55 7.30
N ARG A 117 -2.63 -12.78 8.28
CA ARG A 117 -2.45 -14.11 8.88
C ARG A 117 -3.73 -14.62 9.53
N TYR A 118 -4.47 -13.74 10.18
CA TYR A 118 -5.75 -14.07 10.78
C TYR A 118 -6.86 -14.25 9.74
N ARG A 119 -7.00 -13.32 8.79
CA ARG A 119 -8.08 -13.32 7.80
C ARG A 119 -7.94 -14.44 6.76
N LEU A 120 -6.73 -14.70 6.28
CA LEU A 120 -6.45 -15.60 5.15
C LEU A 120 -5.61 -16.82 5.53
N GLY A 121 -4.86 -16.74 6.62
CA GLY A 121 -3.95 -17.79 7.06
C GLY A 121 -2.48 -17.44 6.89
N VAL A 122 -1.61 -18.20 7.56
CA VAL A 122 -0.16 -17.95 7.60
C VAL A 122 0.51 -18.04 6.22
N ASN A 123 -0.07 -18.78 5.29
CA ASN A 123 0.43 -18.94 3.93
C ASN A 123 -0.29 -18.08 2.89
N HIS A 124 -0.94 -16.97 3.29
CA HIS A 124 -1.67 -16.08 2.40
C HIS A 124 -0.83 -15.53 1.23
N THR A 125 0.48 -15.39 1.41
CA THR A 125 1.40 -14.95 0.35
C THR A 125 1.58 -15.98 -0.77
N ARG A 126 1.08 -17.21 -0.59
CA ARG A 126 1.09 -18.29 -1.60
C ARG A 126 -0.18 -18.35 -2.44
N LEU A 127 -1.21 -17.62 -2.05
CA LEU A 127 -2.40 -17.50 -2.88
C LEU A 127 -2.06 -16.86 -4.24
N PRO A 128 -2.63 -17.34 -5.35
CA PRO A 128 -2.30 -16.83 -6.69
C PRO A 128 -2.40 -15.32 -6.84
N ILE A 129 -3.39 -14.70 -6.17
CA ILE A 129 -3.59 -13.25 -6.20
C ILE A 129 -2.47 -12.48 -5.49
N ASN A 130 -1.84 -13.09 -4.48
CA ASN A 130 -0.79 -12.48 -3.65
C ASN A 130 0.63 -12.90 -4.09
N SER A 131 0.74 -13.81 -5.02
CA SER A 131 2.02 -14.28 -5.54
C SER A 131 2.48 -13.42 -6.72
N PRO A 132 3.80 -13.19 -6.88
CA PRO A 132 4.33 -12.46 -8.04
C PRO A 132 3.96 -13.16 -9.34
N ARG A 133 3.55 -12.39 -10.34
CA ARG A 133 3.26 -12.88 -11.68
C ARG A 133 4.51 -12.80 -12.55
N GLY A 134 4.71 -13.79 -13.43
CA GLY A 134 5.78 -13.77 -14.42
C GLY A 134 7.18 -14.12 -13.92
N VAL A 135 7.29 -14.59 -12.68
CA VAL A 135 8.55 -15.14 -12.14
C VAL A 135 8.53 -16.65 -12.31
N SER A 136 9.41 -17.19 -13.14
CA SER A 136 9.49 -18.62 -13.47
C SER A 136 9.93 -19.50 -12.28
N ALA A 137 10.66 -18.93 -11.33
CA ALA A 137 10.89 -19.54 -10.01
C ALA A 137 9.98 -18.79 -9.03
N GLY A 138 9.06 -19.46 -8.39
CA GLY A 138 8.16 -18.85 -7.42
C GLY A 138 8.93 -17.98 -6.45
N ALA A 139 8.39 -16.80 -6.09
CA ALA A 139 9.02 -15.96 -5.09
C ALA A 139 9.17 -16.76 -3.79
N THR A 140 10.40 -16.99 -3.42
CA THR A 140 10.73 -17.67 -2.17
C THR A 140 10.81 -16.61 -1.07
N ASN A 141 9.95 -16.69 -0.10
CA ASN A 141 10.13 -15.99 1.18
C ASN A 141 10.64 -17.02 2.22
N HIS A 142 11.14 -16.52 3.33
CA HIS A 142 11.63 -17.36 4.41
C HIS A 142 10.52 -18.01 5.26
N GLY A 143 9.25 -17.74 4.93
CA GLY A 143 8.11 -18.39 5.58
C GLY A 143 8.11 -19.87 5.27
N ARG A 144 8.07 -20.70 6.30
CA ARG A 144 8.02 -22.17 6.23
C ARG A 144 6.89 -22.67 7.08
N ASP A 145 6.47 -23.90 6.76
CA ASP A 145 5.48 -24.63 7.55
C ASP A 145 4.10 -23.93 7.65
N GLY A 146 3.29 -24.36 8.57
CA GLY A 146 1.97 -23.78 8.82
C GLY A 146 0.86 -24.30 7.93
N ALA A 147 -0.36 -23.91 8.26
CA ALA A 147 -1.56 -24.37 7.59
C ALA A 147 -1.55 -24.05 6.08
N MET A 148 -2.08 -24.96 5.28
CA MET A 148 -2.19 -24.83 3.83
C MET A 148 -0.85 -24.68 3.08
N ARG A 149 0.25 -25.15 3.67
CA ARG A 149 1.51 -25.26 2.96
C ARG A 149 1.46 -26.46 2.01
N PHE A 150 1.71 -26.24 0.71
CA PHE A 150 1.58 -27.28 -0.32
C PHE A 150 2.78 -27.38 -1.26
N ASP A 151 3.72 -26.45 -1.15
CA ASP A 151 4.95 -26.44 -1.97
C ASP A 151 6.12 -27.18 -1.29
N ALA A 152 7.29 -27.12 -1.89
CA ALA A 152 8.49 -27.76 -1.37
C ALA A 152 8.96 -27.25 0.00
N ASN A 153 8.35 -26.22 0.54
CA ASN A 153 8.60 -25.68 1.88
C ASN A 153 10.07 -25.35 2.15
N GLY A 154 10.79 -24.86 1.15
CA GLY A 154 12.23 -24.60 1.25
C GLY A 154 13.11 -25.85 1.23
N GLY A 155 12.53 -27.05 0.99
CA GLY A 155 13.25 -28.30 0.85
C GLY A 155 14.04 -28.65 2.12
N ARG A 156 15.32 -28.94 1.94
CA ARG A 156 16.24 -29.30 3.02
C ARG A 156 16.95 -28.11 3.67
N ALA A 157 16.67 -26.88 3.25
CA ALA A 157 17.28 -25.70 3.82
C ALA A 157 17.00 -25.59 5.33
N LYS A 158 17.94 -25.07 6.07
CA LYS A 158 17.76 -24.85 7.51
C LYS A 158 16.84 -23.66 7.74
N ASN A 159 16.09 -23.67 8.85
CA ASN A 159 15.07 -22.64 9.16
C ASN A 159 15.61 -21.52 10.01
N TYR A 160 16.89 -21.42 10.24
CA TYR A 160 17.49 -20.37 11.07
C TYR A 160 18.74 -19.82 10.43
N GLU A 161 19.02 -18.59 10.71
CA GLU A 161 20.22 -17.89 10.28
C GLU A 161 20.73 -16.95 11.40
N PRO A 162 22.04 -16.68 11.45
CA PRO A 162 23.04 -17.30 10.58
C PRO A 162 23.26 -18.78 10.89
N ASN A 163 23.68 -19.57 9.92
CA ASN A 163 24.06 -20.95 10.11
C ASN A 163 25.29 -21.32 9.26
N SER A 164 25.95 -22.44 9.60
CA SER A 164 27.12 -22.95 8.86
C SER A 164 26.78 -23.99 7.78
N PHE A 165 25.51 -24.17 7.49
CA PHE A 165 24.98 -25.04 6.46
C PHE A 165 24.45 -24.18 5.30
N ASP A 166 24.27 -24.76 4.14
CA ASP A 166 23.64 -24.08 3.02
C ASP A 166 22.23 -23.64 3.40
N GLY A 167 21.99 -22.36 3.35
CA GLY A 167 20.69 -21.75 3.72
C GLY A 167 20.60 -20.29 3.29
N PRO A 168 19.49 -19.65 3.64
CA PRO A 168 19.33 -18.23 3.35
C PRO A 168 20.46 -17.41 3.97
N ALA A 169 21.00 -16.50 3.19
CA ALA A 169 21.97 -15.51 3.66
C ALA A 169 21.38 -14.11 3.57
N GLN A 170 21.70 -13.28 4.55
CA GLN A 170 21.29 -11.90 4.51
C GLN A 170 21.97 -11.19 3.32
N SER A 171 21.22 -10.46 2.52
CA SER A 171 21.77 -9.59 1.49
C SER A 171 22.59 -8.49 2.14
N GLY A 172 23.80 -8.26 1.64
CA GLY A 172 24.63 -7.13 2.08
C GLY A 172 24.19 -5.79 1.44
N GLU A 173 23.24 -5.83 0.51
CA GLU A 173 22.73 -4.62 -0.13
C GLU A 173 21.59 -4.01 0.69
N PRO A 174 21.68 -2.72 1.07
CA PRO A 174 20.58 -2.06 1.73
C PRO A 174 19.39 -1.98 0.77
N LEU A 175 18.25 -2.56 1.18
CA LEU A 175 16.99 -2.45 0.42
C LEU A 175 16.55 -0.99 0.28
N TYR A 176 17.01 -0.13 1.17
CA TYR A 176 16.64 1.28 1.26
C TYR A 176 17.90 2.13 1.38
N ALA A 177 18.51 2.47 0.25
CA ALA A 177 19.62 3.43 0.25
C ALA A 177 19.16 4.78 0.81
N GLY A 178 19.81 5.27 1.85
CA GLY A 178 19.51 6.56 2.48
C GLY A 178 18.53 6.55 3.65
N LEU A 179 17.99 5.41 4.03
CA LEU A 179 17.13 5.28 5.23
C LEU A 179 17.93 4.77 6.46
N GLU A 180 19.18 5.15 6.56
CA GLU A 180 19.98 4.87 7.74
C GLU A 180 19.35 5.55 8.95
N SER A 181 18.68 4.74 9.77
CA SER A 181 18.15 5.06 11.11
C SER A 181 17.51 6.45 11.24
N GLN A 182 16.32 6.64 10.69
CA GLN A 182 15.50 7.76 11.14
C GLN A 182 15.00 7.45 12.54
N GLY A 183 15.63 8.05 13.53
CA GLY A 183 15.20 7.96 14.91
C GLY A 183 13.80 8.56 15.05
N VAL A 184 12.80 7.75 15.40
CA VAL A 184 11.49 8.27 15.78
C VAL A 184 11.60 8.80 17.20
N SER A 185 11.78 10.10 17.35
CA SER A 185 11.77 10.79 18.65
C SER A 185 10.64 11.83 18.64
N GLY A 186 10.01 12.05 19.78
CA GLY A 186 9.04 13.13 19.95
C GLY A 186 7.87 12.76 20.85
N SER A 187 7.16 13.79 21.31
CA SER A 187 5.89 13.67 22.00
C SER A 187 4.76 13.57 21.00
N PHE A 188 3.76 12.75 21.31
CA PHE A 188 2.54 12.71 20.52
C PHE A 188 1.64 13.89 20.95
N ALA A 189 1.31 14.75 20.00
CA ALA A 189 0.23 15.71 20.12
C ALA A 189 -0.47 15.86 18.76
N PRO A 190 -1.80 16.05 18.72
CA PRO A 190 -2.46 16.39 17.47
C PRO A 190 -1.92 17.71 16.94
N ALA A 191 -1.34 17.69 15.75
CA ALA A 191 -0.94 18.91 15.06
C ALA A 191 -2.17 19.59 14.46
N ARG A 192 -2.29 20.91 14.69
CA ARG A 192 -3.32 21.75 14.06
C ARG A 192 -2.62 22.88 13.34
N TYR A 193 -2.96 23.05 12.08
CA TYR A 193 -2.47 24.15 11.24
C TYR A 193 -3.69 25.00 10.82
N PRO A 194 -4.10 25.98 11.63
CA PRO A 194 -5.34 26.75 11.39
C PRO A 194 -5.36 27.49 10.05
N GLU A 195 -4.17 27.85 9.53
CA GLU A 195 -4.00 28.51 8.24
C GLU A 195 -4.15 27.59 7.03
N ASP A 196 -4.17 26.29 7.25
CA ASP A 196 -4.33 25.30 6.19
C ASP A 196 -5.63 24.53 6.38
N ASP A 197 -6.51 24.69 5.42
CA ASP A 197 -7.72 23.90 5.28
C ASP A 197 -7.43 22.66 4.43
N ASP A 198 -7.29 21.49 5.07
CA ASP A 198 -7.05 20.22 4.38
C ASP A 198 -8.17 19.85 3.38
N PHE A 199 -9.34 20.47 3.50
CA PHE A 199 -10.51 20.20 2.66
C PHE A 199 -10.66 21.18 1.49
N ALA A 200 -10.02 22.33 1.51
CA ALA A 200 -10.15 23.36 0.49
C ALA A 200 -9.76 22.85 -0.91
N GLN A 201 -8.67 22.07 -1.00
CA GLN A 201 -8.20 21.49 -2.25
C GLN A 201 -9.19 20.45 -2.81
N ALA A 202 -9.76 19.63 -1.94
CA ALA A 202 -10.78 18.67 -2.33
C ALA A 202 -12.07 19.37 -2.76
N GLY A 203 -12.49 20.42 -2.02
CA GLY A 203 -13.67 21.23 -2.35
C GLY A 203 -13.58 21.94 -3.70
N ALA A 204 -12.40 22.29 -4.15
CA ALA A 204 -12.18 22.92 -5.48
C ALA A 204 -12.36 21.94 -6.66
N LEU A 205 -12.50 20.63 -6.41
CA LEU A 205 -12.74 19.60 -7.43
C LEU A 205 -14.24 19.35 -7.69
N TYR A 206 -15.12 19.91 -6.85
CA TYR A 206 -16.57 19.82 -6.93
C TYR A 206 -17.17 21.17 -7.30
#